data_2dfc17f1e5c04474b9763384cc291dcf
#
_entry.id   2dfc17f1e5c04474b9763384cc291dcf
#
_cell.length_a   1.000
_cell.length_b   1.000
_cell.length_c   1.000
_cell.angle_alpha   90.00
_cell.angle_beta   90.00
_cell.angle_gamma   90.00
#
_symmetry.space_group_name_H-M   'P 1'
#
loop_
_entity.id
_entity.type
_entity.pdbx_description
1 polymer ?
#
loop_
_entity_poly.entity_id
_entity_poly.type
_entity_poly.pdbx_seq_one_letter_code
_entity_poly.pdbx_strand_id
1 'polypeptide(L)'
;SGLEICENRANANKLMARFLNMAISENEARLASWKGGNMRNAIPRESEAVVTVPADDVDELQGLVDYCADMFAEEYRGVEEHIVMTMERVDMPAVQVPEEIQDNVLDAIVACHDGVLRYIPSIPHIVETSSNLAIVNVTPERAEVLILARSSSESMMDYVGTMLESCFNMAGMKVEFSGRYGAWQPNFDSQITAQMVEIYKEMFGEEALVQVVHAGLECSLIGEVYPDMDLVSFGPTLRSPHTPDERCHIPSVAKFWDFLKELLRRIPEKA
;
A
#
# COMPACT_ATOMS: atom_id res chain seq x y z
N SER A 1 0.43 -0.55 -5.84
CA SER A 1 -0.60 0.49 -5.83
C SER A 1 -1.74 0.06 -4.91
N GLY A 2 -2.60 1.01 -4.49
CA GLY A 2 -3.75 0.69 -3.64
C GLY A 2 -4.73 -0.30 -4.29
N LEU A 3 -4.73 -0.44 -5.61
CA LEU A 3 -5.54 -1.41 -6.35
C LEU A 3 -4.96 -2.84 -6.28
N GLU A 4 -3.67 -2.98 -6.06
CA GLU A 4 -2.95 -4.27 -6.04
C GLU A 4 -2.71 -4.79 -4.61
N ILE A 5 -3.15 -4.06 -3.59
CA ILE A 5 -2.91 -4.45 -2.19
C ILE A 5 -3.53 -5.82 -1.83
N CYS A 6 -4.58 -6.23 -2.57
CA CYS A 6 -5.21 -7.54 -2.42
C CYS A 6 -4.52 -8.68 -3.18
N GLU A 7 -3.48 -8.39 -3.96
CA GLU A 7 -2.76 -9.39 -4.75
C GLU A 7 -1.70 -10.15 -3.95
N ASN A 8 -1.55 -9.85 -2.65
CA ASN A 8 -0.53 -10.41 -1.77
C ASN A 8 0.91 -10.25 -2.29
N ARG A 9 1.20 -9.12 -2.94
CA ARG A 9 2.54 -8.79 -3.42
C ARG A 9 3.54 -8.75 -2.28
N ALA A 10 4.77 -9.18 -2.56
CA ALA A 10 5.86 -9.09 -1.61
C ALA A 10 6.21 -7.63 -1.27
N ASN A 11 6.29 -7.32 0.02
CA ASN A 11 6.80 -6.06 0.52
C ASN A 11 8.27 -6.22 0.88
N ALA A 12 9.18 -5.62 0.11
CA ALA A 12 10.63 -5.78 0.30
C ALA A 12 11.10 -5.36 1.71
N ASN A 13 10.43 -4.37 2.35
CA ASN A 13 10.76 -3.98 3.72
C ASN A 13 10.38 -5.06 4.73
N LYS A 14 9.26 -5.74 4.54
CA LYS A 14 8.85 -6.86 5.39
C LYS A 14 9.77 -8.07 5.22
N LEU A 15 10.19 -8.37 3.99
CA LEU A 15 11.14 -9.45 3.74
C LEU A 15 12.51 -9.13 4.34
N MET A 16 13.00 -7.89 4.19
CA MET A 16 14.23 -7.43 4.82
C MET A 16 14.17 -7.50 6.34
N ALA A 17 13.04 -7.11 6.96
CA ALA A 17 12.86 -7.22 8.41
C ALA A 17 12.96 -8.67 8.88
N ARG A 18 12.39 -9.62 8.16
CA ARG A 18 12.47 -11.06 8.48
C ARG A 18 13.92 -11.56 8.39
N PHE A 19 14.63 -11.18 7.32
CA PHE A 19 16.05 -11.50 7.17
C PHE A 19 16.90 -10.92 8.30
N LEU A 20 16.74 -9.61 8.58
CA LEU A 20 17.52 -8.94 9.62
C LEU A 20 17.27 -9.56 11.01
N ASN A 21 16.03 -9.94 11.31
CA ASN A 21 15.71 -10.61 12.56
C ASN A 21 16.46 -11.94 12.74
N MET A 22 16.57 -12.73 11.65
CA MET A 22 17.34 -13.97 11.65
C MET A 22 18.85 -13.69 11.73
N ALA A 23 19.38 -12.76 10.93
CA ALA A 23 20.79 -12.42 10.90
C ALA A 23 21.30 -11.89 12.24
N ILE A 24 20.49 -11.09 12.97
CA ILE A 24 20.83 -10.58 14.30
C ILE A 24 20.83 -11.72 15.32
N SER A 25 19.83 -12.61 15.27
CA SER A 25 19.71 -13.69 16.26
C SER A 25 20.68 -14.85 16.05
N GLU A 26 21.06 -15.14 14.83
CA GLU A 26 21.84 -16.34 14.46
C GLU A 26 23.30 -16.01 14.13
N ASN A 27 23.59 -14.81 13.59
CA ASN A 27 24.93 -14.44 13.11
C ASN A 27 25.53 -13.22 13.84
N GLU A 28 24.98 -12.81 14.97
CA GLU A 28 25.42 -11.64 15.71
C GLU A 28 25.50 -10.37 14.85
N ALA A 29 24.65 -10.27 13.82
CA ALA A 29 24.64 -9.14 12.90
C ALA A 29 24.22 -7.85 13.63
N ARG A 30 24.86 -6.73 13.25
CA ARG A 30 24.51 -5.40 13.79
C ARG A 30 24.20 -4.47 12.65
N LEU A 31 23.07 -3.79 12.75
CA LEU A 31 22.60 -2.85 11.72
C LEU A 31 23.42 -1.56 11.75
N ALA A 32 23.90 -1.14 10.59
CA ALA A 32 24.51 0.17 10.38
C ALA A 32 23.56 1.13 9.66
N SER A 33 22.82 0.64 8.66
CA SER A 33 21.77 1.41 8.01
C SER A 33 20.77 0.49 7.34
N TRP A 34 19.55 1.01 7.13
CA TRP A 34 18.49 0.32 6.37
C TRP A 34 17.68 1.33 5.59
N LYS A 35 17.51 1.11 4.29
CA LYS A 35 16.71 1.94 3.39
C LYS A 35 15.86 1.06 2.48
N GLY A 36 14.55 1.29 2.45
CA GLY A 36 13.67 0.57 1.54
C GLY A 36 12.43 1.38 1.18
N GLY A 37 12.00 1.21 -0.07
CA GLY A 37 10.89 1.97 -0.65
C GLY A 37 11.21 3.43 -0.91
N ASN A 38 10.44 4.04 -1.81
CA ASN A 38 10.62 5.44 -2.23
C ASN A 38 9.31 6.19 -2.46
N MET A 39 8.16 5.50 -2.42
CA MET A 39 6.83 6.07 -2.66
C MET A 39 5.84 5.56 -1.63
N ARG A 40 5.12 6.47 -0.96
CA ARG A 40 4.14 6.11 0.09
C ARG A 40 2.96 5.27 -0.40
N ASN A 41 2.58 5.40 -1.67
CA ASN A 41 1.44 4.73 -2.28
C ASN A 41 1.82 3.51 -3.16
N ALA A 42 3.05 3.05 -3.06
CA ALA A 42 3.55 1.84 -3.72
C ALA A 42 4.02 0.80 -2.69
N ILE A 43 3.78 -0.48 -2.96
CA ILE A 43 4.40 -1.57 -2.22
C ILE A 43 5.90 -1.54 -2.57
N PRO A 44 6.81 -1.47 -1.59
CA PRO A 44 8.24 -1.37 -1.86
C PRO A 44 8.75 -2.62 -2.58
N ARG A 45 9.50 -2.38 -3.67
CA ARG A 45 10.10 -3.44 -4.49
C ARG A 45 11.54 -3.73 -4.11
N GLU A 46 12.19 -2.79 -3.44
CA GLU A 46 13.60 -2.83 -3.09
C GLU A 46 13.79 -2.45 -1.63
N SER A 47 14.72 -3.13 -0.98
CA SER A 47 15.15 -2.82 0.39
C SER A 47 16.61 -3.20 0.53
N GLU A 48 17.42 -2.33 1.10
CA GLU A 48 18.86 -2.48 1.27
C GLU A 48 19.23 -2.21 2.71
N ALA A 49 20.05 -3.08 3.30
CA ALA A 49 20.57 -2.89 4.64
C ALA A 49 22.09 -3.09 4.65
N VAL A 50 22.80 -2.26 5.41
CA VAL A 50 24.20 -2.45 5.72
C VAL A 50 24.31 -3.03 7.13
N VAL A 51 24.94 -4.18 7.23
CA VAL A 51 25.17 -4.87 8.52
C VAL A 51 26.64 -5.15 8.72
N THR A 52 27.06 -5.26 9.96
CA THR A 52 28.36 -5.82 10.33
C THR A 52 28.16 -7.16 10.99
N VAL A 53 29.06 -8.09 10.76
CA VAL A 53 29.09 -9.43 11.37
C VAL A 53 30.50 -9.78 11.77
N PRO A 54 30.72 -10.71 12.71
CA PRO A 54 32.03 -11.29 12.96
C PRO A 54 32.63 -11.83 11.67
N ALA A 55 33.96 -11.69 11.51
CA ALA A 55 34.63 -12.08 10.25
C ALA A 55 34.47 -13.58 9.94
N ASP A 56 34.34 -14.40 10.98
CA ASP A 56 34.19 -15.86 10.87
C ASP A 56 32.77 -16.27 10.45
N ASP A 57 31.76 -15.38 10.59
CA ASP A 57 30.34 -15.67 10.33
C ASP A 57 29.89 -15.20 8.94
N VAL A 58 30.80 -14.64 8.12
CA VAL A 58 30.44 -14.11 6.79
C VAL A 58 29.87 -15.20 5.86
N ASP A 59 30.45 -16.39 5.89
CA ASP A 59 30.00 -17.52 5.05
C ASP A 59 28.64 -18.05 5.54
N GLU A 60 28.38 -18.03 6.86
CA GLU A 60 27.08 -18.40 7.43
C GLU A 60 26.02 -17.38 7.07
N LEU A 61 26.33 -16.08 7.12
CA LEU A 61 25.42 -15.02 6.68
C LEU A 61 25.09 -15.15 5.18
N GLN A 62 26.06 -15.50 4.32
CA GLN A 62 25.76 -15.79 2.91
C GLN A 62 24.80 -16.97 2.77
N GLY A 63 25.00 -18.03 3.55
CA GLY A 63 24.08 -19.16 3.59
C GLY A 63 22.66 -18.77 4.03
N LEU A 64 22.53 -17.84 4.98
CA LEU A 64 21.24 -17.29 5.39
C LEU A 64 20.58 -16.45 4.28
N VAL A 65 21.37 -15.65 3.53
CA VAL A 65 20.87 -14.89 2.37
C VAL A 65 20.29 -15.83 1.33
N ASP A 66 21.02 -16.90 0.97
CA ASP A 66 20.60 -17.88 -0.03
C ASP A 66 19.35 -18.63 0.44
N TYR A 67 19.31 -19.03 1.72
CA TYR A 67 18.13 -19.67 2.32
C TYR A 67 16.90 -18.76 2.30
N CYS A 68 17.05 -17.48 2.67
CA CYS A 68 15.94 -16.53 2.64
C CYS A 68 15.46 -16.25 1.22
N ALA A 69 16.37 -16.17 0.23
CA ALA A 69 16.00 -16.00 -1.18
C ALA A 69 15.09 -17.16 -1.66
N ASP A 70 15.49 -18.41 -1.38
CA ASP A 70 14.72 -19.59 -1.74
C ASP A 70 13.37 -19.66 -1.00
N MET A 71 13.37 -19.37 0.30
CA MET A 71 12.18 -19.38 1.14
C MET A 71 11.16 -18.33 0.65
N PHE A 72 11.59 -17.11 0.37
CA PHE A 72 10.70 -16.06 -0.12
C PHE A 72 10.19 -16.33 -1.53
N ALA A 73 11.03 -16.87 -2.41
CA ALA A 73 10.61 -17.28 -3.75
C ALA A 73 9.51 -18.37 -3.69
N GLU A 74 9.62 -19.31 -2.75
CA GLU A 74 8.58 -20.33 -2.54
C GLU A 74 7.28 -19.76 -1.97
N GLU A 75 7.36 -18.88 -0.95
CA GLU A 75 6.20 -18.27 -0.31
C GLU A 75 5.37 -17.41 -1.27
N TYR A 76 6.03 -16.73 -2.23
CA TYR A 76 5.39 -15.86 -3.20
C TYR A 76 5.22 -16.49 -4.58
N ARG A 77 5.38 -17.80 -4.69
CA ARG A 77 5.22 -18.52 -5.96
C ARG A 77 3.84 -18.27 -6.59
N GLY A 78 3.85 -17.83 -7.85
CA GLY A 78 2.64 -17.49 -8.61
C GLY A 78 2.15 -16.04 -8.42
N VAL A 79 2.78 -15.28 -7.53
CA VAL A 79 2.52 -13.84 -7.34
C VAL A 79 3.72 -13.02 -7.77
N GLU A 80 4.92 -13.40 -7.35
CA GLU A 80 6.17 -12.79 -7.77
C GLU A 80 7.00 -13.78 -8.58
N GLU A 81 7.43 -13.36 -9.78
CA GLU A 81 8.23 -14.23 -10.67
C GLU A 81 9.70 -14.28 -10.26
N HIS A 82 10.20 -13.18 -9.68
CA HIS A 82 11.62 -13.04 -9.33
C HIS A 82 11.77 -12.29 -8.00
N ILE A 83 12.08 -13.03 -6.94
CA ILE A 83 12.59 -12.45 -5.70
C ILE A 83 14.09 -12.73 -5.69
N VAL A 84 14.89 -11.67 -5.66
CA VAL A 84 16.34 -11.75 -5.64
C VAL A 84 16.85 -11.15 -4.34
N MET A 85 17.71 -11.87 -3.66
CA MET A 85 18.42 -11.40 -2.48
C MET A 85 19.92 -11.61 -2.69
N THR A 86 20.69 -10.58 -2.47
CA THR A 86 22.13 -10.59 -2.69
C THR A 86 22.86 -9.95 -1.53
N MET A 87 24.09 -10.36 -1.29
CA MET A 87 25.00 -9.74 -0.32
C MET A 87 26.29 -9.35 -1.03
N GLU A 88 26.80 -8.18 -0.70
CA GLU A 88 28.11 -7.73 -1.15
C GLU A 88 28.90 -7.10 0.01
N ARG A 89 30.20 -7.18 -0.09
CA ARG A 89 31.08 -6.57 0.89
C ARG A 89 31.24 -5.08 0.58
N VAL A 90 31.01 -4.25 1.59
CA VAL A 90 31.20 -2.80 1.53
C VAL A 90 32.28 -2.35 2.52
N ASP A 91 32.65 -1.08 2.48
CA ASP A 91 33.55 -0.49 3.47
C ASP A 91 32.93 -0.57 4.86
N MET A 92 33.77 -0.81 5.87
CA MET A 92 33.34 -0.89 7.27
C MET A 92 32.65 0.41 7.70
N PRO A 93 31.38 0.38 8.12
CA PRO A 93 30.70 1.57 8.61
C PRO A 93 31.38 2.10 9.88
N ALA A 94 31.48 3.43 9.99
CA ALA A 94 32.10 4.06 11.15
C ALA A 94 31.27 3.94 12.41
N VAL A 95 29.94 3.84 12.26
CA VAL A 95 28.98 3.78 13.38
C VAL A 95 27.88 2.78 13.03
N GLN A 96 27.40 2.06 14.02
CA GLN A 96 26.23 1.17 13.95
C GLN A 96 25.03 1.86 14.58
N VAL A 97 23.84 1.41 14.23
CA VAL A 97 22.60 1.78 14.95
C VAL A 97 22.71 1.27 16.39
N PRO A 98 22.41 2.09 17.42
CA PRO A 98 22.37 1.62 18.80
C PRO A 98 21.48 0.37 18.92
N GLU A 99 21.93 -0.63 19.68
CA GLU A 99 21.29 -1.95 19.77
C GLU A 99 19.82 -1.86 20.18
N GLU A 100 19.53 -1.09 21.22
CA GLU A 100 18.16 -0.88 21.67
C GLU A 100 17.26 -0.27 20.57
N ILE A 101 17.79 0.64 19.76
CA ILE A 101 17.06 1.25 18.65
C ILE A 101 16.87 0.25 17.51
N GLN A 102 17.93 -0.52 17.18
CA GLN A 102 17.87 -1.59 16.20
C GLN A 102 16.75 -2.58 16.54
N ASP A 103 16.75 -3.11 17.76
CA ASP A 103 15.81 -4.13 18.19
C ASP A 103 14.37 -3.57 18.21
N ASN A 104 14.18 -2.40 18.81
CA ASN A 104 12.86 -1.77 18.88
C ASN A 104 12.28 -1.46 17.49
N VAL A 105 13.09 -0.92 16.58
CA VAL A 105 12.63 -0.60 15.20
C VAL A 105 12.32 -1.87 14.44
N LEU A 106 13.18 -2.89 14.56
CA LEU A 106 12.98 -4.16 13.88
C LEU A 106 11.72 -4.86 14.36
N ASP A 107 11.53 -4.95 15.68
CA ASP A 107 10.34 -5.53 16.30
C ASP A 107 9.07 -4.80 15.85
N ALA A 108 9.08 -3.46 15.82
CA ALA A 108 7.96 -2.67 15.35
C ALA A 108 7.64 -2.96 13.88
N ILE A 109 8.66 -3.04 13.01
CA ILE A 109 8.46 -3.33 11.59
C ILE A 109 7.98 -4.77 11.37
N VAL A 110 8.48 -5.74 12.12
CA VAL A 110 8.00 -7.13 12.08
C VAL A 110 6.54 -7.20 12.52
N ALA A 111 6.18 -6.55 13.64
CA ALA A 111 4.86 -6.61 14.25
C ALA A 111 3.80 -5.75 13.54
N CYS A 112 4.18 -4.62 12.92
CA CYS A 112 3.21 -3.73 12.31
C CYS A 112 2.45 -4.40 11.16
N HIS A 113 1.17 -4.06 11.04
CA HIS A 113 0.33 -4.58 9.97
C HIS A 113 0.78 -4.05 8.59
N ASP A 114 0.74 -4.92 7.59
CA ASP A 114 0.99 -4.62 6.18
C ASP A 114 0.05 -5.47 5.30
N GLY A 115 -0.57 -4.86 4.29
CA GLY A 115 -1.53 -5.54 3.42
C GLY A 115 -2.98 -5.25 3.77
N VAL A 116 -3.88 -6.17 3.42
CA VAL A 116 -5.32 -6.06 3.68
C VAL A 116 -5.63 -6.39 5.15
N LEU A 117 -6.25 -5.43 5.85
CA LEU A 117 -6.75 -5.64 7.21
C LEU A 117 -8.18 -6.18 7.20
N ARG A 118 -9.03 -5.67 6.29
CA ARG A 118 -10.45 -6.05 6.23
C ARG A 118 -11.00 -5.88 4.83
N TYR A 119 -11.90 -6.78 4.45
CA TYR A 119 -12.76 -6.63 3.28
C TYR A 119 -14.14 -6.08 3.68
N ILE A 120 -14.87 -5.47 2.73
CA ILE A 120 -16.24 -5.02 2.96
C ILE A 120 -17.13 -6.25 3.22
N PRO A 121 -17.80 -6.37 4.39
CA PRO A 121 -18.53 -7.59 4.74
C PRO A 121 -19.62 -7.98 3.75
N SER A 122 -20.29 -6.99 3.15
CA SER A 122 -21.34 -7.18 2.15
C SER A 122 -20.79 -7.48 0.75
N ILE A 123 -19.48 -7.22 0.49
CA ILE A 123 -18.80 -7.47 -0.78
C ILE A 123 -17.41 -8.06 -0.51
N PRO A 124 -17.31 -9.36 -0.22
CA PRO A 124 -16.10 -9.97 0.37
C PRO A 124 -14.82 -9.92 -0.49
N HIS A 125 -14.90 -9.50 -1.75
CA HIS A 125 -13.76 -9.36 -2.66
C HIS A 125 -13.28 -7.90 -2.80
N ILE A 126 -13.94 -6.95 -2.12
CA ILE A 126 -13.54 -5.53 -2.12
C ILE A 126 -12.86 -5.19 -0.80
N VAL A 127 -11.64 -4.66 -0.90
CA VAL A 127 -10.87 -4.22 0.27
C VAL A 127 -11.54 -3.00 0.90
N GLU A 128 -11.83 -3.08 2.20
CA GLU A 128 -12.31 -1.95 3.00
C GLU A 128 -11.14 -1.19 3.60
N THR A 129 -10.23 -1.91 4.28
CA THR A 129 -9.14 -1.32 5.07
C THR A 129 -7.83 -2.02 4.78
N SER A 130 -6.78 -1.25 4.56
CA SER A 130 -5.43 -1.76 4.34
C SER A 130 -4.37 -0.80 4.91
N SER A 131 -3.17 -1.32 5.11
CA SER A 131 -1.97 -0.52 5.34
C SER A 131 -0.83 -1.01 4.44
N ASN A 132 0.09 -0.12 4.12
CA ASN A 132 1.28 -0.41 3.33
C ASN A 132 2.50 0.17 4.05
N LEU A 133 3.42 -0.68 4.48
CA LEU A 133 4.73 -0.31 5.01
C LEU A 133 5.60 0.18 3.84
N ALA A 134 5.46 1.46 3.53
CA ALA A 134 5.92 2.02 2.26
C ALA A 134 7.40 2.38 2.25
N ILE A 135 7.88 3.02 3.31
CA ILE A 135 9.27 3.51 3.37
C ILE A 135 9.87 3.19 4.73
N VAL A 136 11.08 2.69 4.73
CA VAL A 136 11.93 2.52 5.90
C VAL A 136 13.24 3.26 5.65
N ASN A 137 13.69 4.05 6.60
CA ASN A 137 14.98 4.72 6.56
C ASN A 137 15.56 4.74 7.98
N VAL A 138 16.56 3.91 8.22
CA VAL A 138 17.23 3.78 9.52
C VAL A 138 18.72 4.08 9.35
N THR A 139 19.19 5.01 10.16
CA THR A 139 20.59 5.39 10.29
C THR A 139 20.99 5.41 11.76
N PRO A 140 22.27 5.53 12.13
CA PRO A 140 22.67 5.66 13.53
C PRO A 140 22.02 6.82 14.28
N GLU A 141 21.62 7.88 13.56
CA GLU A 141 21.06 9.11 14.13
C GLU A 141 19.54 9.15 14.14
N ARG A 142 18.89 8.37 13.22
CA ARG A 142 17.46 8.50 13.00
C ARG A 142 16.85 7.23 12.42
N ALA A 143 15.68 6.89 12.93
CA ALA A 143 14.81 5.87 12.35
C ALA A 143 13.49 6.50 11.91
N GLU A 144 13.12 6.32 10.65
CA GLU A 144 11.86 6.78 10.08
C GLU A 144 11.16 5.63 9.37
N VAL A 145 9.87 5.48 9.67
CA VAL A 145 9.00 4.52 9.00
C VAL A 145 7.77 5.27 8.50
N LEU A 146 7.45 5.12 7.22
CA LEU A 146 6.26 5.71 6.63
C LEU A 146 5.31 4.62 6.18
N ILE A 147 4.08 4.67 6.70
CA ILE A 147 3.00 3.74 6.40
C ILE A 147 1.84 4.52 5.80
N LEU A 148 1.28 4.02 4.71
CA LEU A 148 0.03 4.54 4.15
C LEU A 148 -1.12 3.61 4.52
N ALA A 149 -2.03 4.08 5.37
CA ALA A 149 -3.29 3.41 5.64
C ALA A 149 -4.42 3.95 4.76
N ARG A 150 -5.36 3.10 4.42
CA ARG A 150 -6.57 3.45 3.66
C ARG A 150 -7.76 2.69 4.22
N SER A 151 -8.92 3.35 4.25
CA SER A 151 -10.19 2.70 4.57
C SER A 151 -11.35 3.43 3.89
N SER A 152 -12.39 2.70 3.50
CA SER A 152 -13.68 3.26 3.12
C SER A 152 -14.63 3.42 4.33
N SER A 153 -14.18 3.07 5.54
CA SER A 153 -14.90 3.20 6.80
C SER A 153 -14.14 4.10 7.77
N GLU A 154 -14.78 5.17 8.26
CA GLU A 154 -14.17 6.10 9.23
C GLU A 154 -13.72 5.39 10.51
N SER A 155 -14.59 4.54 11.08
CA SER A 155 -14.27 3.80 12.30
C SER A 155 -13.12 2.83 12.12
N MET A 156 -12.97 2.24 10.94
CA MET A 156 -11.85 1.35 10.63
C MET A 156 -10.56 2.15 10.32
N MET A 157 -10.69 3.36 9.79
CA MET A 157 -9.54 4.26 9.64
C MET A 157 -9.00 4.66 11.03
N ASP A 158 -9.86 4.97 11.99
CA ASP A 158 -9.46 5.23 13.37
C ASP A 158 -8.82 4.01 14.03
N TYR A 159 -9.41 2.82 13.79
CA TYR A 159 -8.87 1.58 14.34
C TYR A 159 -7.48 1.25 13.80
N VAL A 160 -7.27 1.31 12.49
CA VAL A 160 -5.94 1.05 11.90
C VAL A 160 -4.91 2.08 12.35
N GLY A 161 -5.32 3.35 12.49
CA GLY A 161 -4.47 4.39 13.07
C GLY A 161 -4.04 4.05 14.49
N THR A 162 -4.99 3.71 15.37
CA THR A 162 -4.72 3.32 16.76
C THR A 162 -3.82 2.08 16.84
N MET A 163 -4.05 1.09 15.98
CA MET A 163 -3.25 -0.13 15.94
C MET A 163 -1.78 0.17 15.57
N LEU A 164 -1.56 0.97 14.53
CA LEU A 164 -0.22 1.37 14.11
C LEU A 164 0.47 2.25 15.17
N GLU A 165 -0.27 3.22 15.73
CA GLU A 165 0.24 4.06 16.80
C GLU A 165 0.66 3.24 18.03
N SER A 166 -0.16 2.28 18.43
CA SER A 166 0.17 1.39 19.56
C SER A 166 1.42 0.56 19.27
N CYS A 167 1.55 0.02 18.06
CA CYS A 167 2.70 -0.77 17.65
C CYS A 167 4.00 0.03 17.76
N PHE A 168 4.07 1.21 17.17
CA PHE A 168 5.29 2.02 17.17
C PHE A 168 5.56 2.72 18.50
N ASN A 169 4.53 3.09 19.27
CA ASN A 169 4.71 3.63 20.62
C ASN A 169 5.32 2.60 21.58
N MET A 170 4.94 1.31 21.45
CA MET A 170 5.58 0.23 22.25
C MET A 170 7.07 0.09 21.95
N ALA A 171 7.51 0.44 20.75
CA ALA A 171 8.91 0.49 20.33
C ALA A 171 9.59 1.84 20.65
N GLY A 172 8.95 2.72 21.43
CA GLY A 172 9.50 4.02 21.81
C GLY A 172 9.55 5.05 20.66
N MET A 173 8.91 4.79 19.54
CA MET A 173 8.88 5.69 18.39
C MET A 173 7.72 6.67 18.49
N LYS A 174 7.95 7.93 18.07
CA LYS A 174 6.90 8.93 17.95
C LYS A 174 6.10 8.71 16.67
N VAL A 175 4.78 8.69 16.80
CA VAL A 175 3.87 8.55 15.65
C VAL A 175 3.22 9.90 15.32
N GLU A 176 3.16 10.23 14.04
CA GLU A 176 2.50 11.41 13.51
C GLU A 176 1.57 11.02 12.37
N PHE A 177 0.33 11.51 12.38
CA PHE A 177 -0.64 11.31 11.33
C PHE A 177 -0.74 12.55 10.43
N SER A 178 -0.84 12.33 9.13
CA SER A 178 -0.99 13.41 8.16
C SER A 178 -1.78 12.98 6.93
N GLY A 179 -2.36 13.94 6.22
CA GLY A 179 -3.02 13.70 4.93
C GLY A 179 -4.30 12.86 5.02
N ARG A 180 -4.97 12.84 6.18
CA ARG A 180 -6.29 12.20 6.32
C ARG A 180 -7.32 12.98 5.49
N TYR A 181 -8.17 12.25 4.80
CA TYR A 181 -9.37 12.73 4.13
C TYR A 181 -10.50 11.74 4.38
N GLY A 182 -11.76 12.21 4.23
CA GLY A 182 -12.95 11.42 4.54
C GLY A 182 -13.05 10.13 3.72
N ALA A 183 -13.67 9.13 4.31
CA ALA A 183 -13.95 7.87 3.64
C ALA A 183 -15.12 8.07 2.65
N TRP A 184 -15.00 7.51 1.45
CA TRP A 184 -16.13 7.42 0.51
C TRP A 184 -16.70 6.02 0.56
N GLN A 185 -17.74 5.86 1.38
CA GLN A 185 -18.45 4.60 1.50
C GLN A 185 -19.26 4.30 0.24
N PRO A 186 -19.29 3.06 -0.24
CA PRO A 186 -20.14 2.67 -1.36
C PRO A 186 -21.62 2.89 -1.00
N ASN A 187 -22.35 3.64 -1.83
CA ASN A 187 -23.79 3.79 -1.74
C ASN A 187 -24.47 2.84 -2.73
N PHE A 188 -25.02 1.72 -2.23
CA PHE A 188 -25.69 0.71 -3.07
C PHE A 188 -27.08 1.15 -3.53
N ASP A 189 -27.67 2.15 -2.87
CA ASP A 189 -28.97 2.72 -3.20
C ASP A 189 -28.85 4.03 -4.01
N SER A 190 -27.66 4.27 -4.60
CA SER A 190 -27.39 5.46 -5.41
C SER A 190 -28.29 5.54 -6.61
N GLN A 191 -29.11 6.61 -6.66
CA GLN A 191 -30.02 6.86 -7.78
C GLN A 191 -29.27 7.26 -9.04
N ILE A 192 -28.22 8.07 -8.90
CA ILE A 192 -27.38 8.46 -10.06
C ILE A 192 -26.67 7.26 -10.65
N THR A 193 -26.15 6.33 -9.84
CA THR A 193 -25.51 5.11 -10.33
C THR A 193 -26.50 4.23 -11.08
N ALA A 194 -27.72 4.03 -10.53
CA ALA A 194 -28.76 3.25 -11.21
C ALA A 194 -29.15 3.86 -12.58
N GLN A 195 -29.34 5.18 -12.62
CA GLN A 195 -29.63 5.89 -13.88
C GLN A 195 -28.49 5.78 -14.89
N MET A 196 -27.25 5.89 -14.44
CA MET A 196 -26.07 5.75 -15.31
C MET A 196 -25.96 4.36 -15.91
N VAL A 197 -26.22 3.31 -15.14
CA VAL A 197 -26.22 1.92 -15.63
C VAL A 197 -27.26 1.73 -16.74
N GLU A 198 -28.48 2.26 -16.56
CA GLU A 198 -29.55 2.20 -17.53
C GLU A 198 -29.17 2.94 -18.83
N ILE A 199 -28.71 4.19 -18.72
CA ILE A 199 -28.30 5.00 -19.88
C ILE A 199 -27.15 4.32 -20.65
N TYR A 200 -26.16 3.80 -19.93
CA TYR A 200 -25.01 3.13 -20.53
C TYR A 200 -25.45 1.91 -21.36
N LYS A 201 -26.34 1.09 -20.80
CA LYS A 201 -26.90 -0.08 -21.47
C LYS A 201 -27.70 0.32 -22.73
N GLU A 202 -28.51 1.37 -22.63
CA GLU A 202 -29.28 1.88 -23.78
C GLU A 202 -28.39 2.40 -24.93
N MET A 203 -27.32 3.14 -24.58
CA MET A 203 -26.45 3.75 -25.56
C MET A 203 -25.49 2.77 -26.25
N PHE A 204 -24.98 1.78 -25.47
CA PHE A 204 -23.89 0.93 -25.96
C PHE A 204 -24.26 -0.54 -26.07
N GLY A 205 -25.42 -0.97 -25.57
CA GLY A 205 -25.86 -2.37 -25.63
C GLY A 205 -25.05 -3.29 -24.68
N GLU A 206 -24.28 -2.71 -23.76
CA GLU A 206 -23.39 -3.39 -22.81
C GLU A 206 -23.79 -3.07 -21.38
N GLU A 207 -23.55 -3.98 -20.45
CA GLU A 207 -23.71 -3.70 -19.02
C GLU A 207 -22.56 -2.80 -18.53
N ALA A 208 -22.90 -1.75 -17.80
CA ALA A 208 -21.90 -0.91 -17.15
C ALA A 208 -21.24 -1.67 -16.01
N LEU A 209 -19.91 -1.60 -15.92
CA LEU A 209 -19.15 -2.16 -14.80
C LEU A 209 -19.11 -1.15 -13.65
N VAL A 210 -19.91 -1.39 -12.63
CA VAL A 210 -19.88 -0.60 -11.39
C VAL A 210 -18.86 -1.22 -10.41
N GLN A 211 -17.88 -0.44 -10.00
CA GLN A 211 -16.81 -0.90 -9.13
C GLN A 211 -16.64 -0.01 -7.91
N VAL A 212 -16.23 -0.61 -6.82
CA VAL A 212 -15.68 0.09 -5.67
C VAL A 212 -14.16 -0.02 -5.74
N VAL A 213 -13.46 1.09 -5.63
CA VAL A 213 -12.01 1.12 -5.70
C VAL A 213 -11.42 1.49 -4.34
N HIS A 214 -10.37 0.80 -3.94
CA HIS A 214 -9.62 1.07 -2.72
C HIS A 214 -8.57 2.18 -2.96
N ALA A 215 -9.07 3.37 -3.34
CA ALA A 215 -8.26 4.55 -3.65
C ALA A 215 -8.95 5.83 -3.16
N GLY A 216 -8.15 6.86 -2.88
CA GLY A 216 -8.68 8.20 -2.63
C GLY A 216 -9.16 8.83 -3.93
N LEU A 217 -10.41 9.28 -3.95
CA LEU A 217 -11.01 10.02 -5.05
C LEU A 217 -11.58 11.34 -4.53
N GLU A 218 -11.75 12.31 -5.42
CA GLU A 218 -12.31 13.63 -5.10
C GLU A 218 -13.71 13.56 -4.50
N CYS A 219 -14.48 12.51 -4.84
CA CYS A 219 -15.79 12.25 -4.26
C CYS A 219 -15.76 12.11 -2.75
N SER A 220 -14.68 11.61 -2.15
CA SER A 220 -14.55 11.54 -0.69
C SER A 220 -14.50 12.94 -0.06
N LEU A 221 -13.75 13.86 -0.66
CA LEU A 221 -13.63 15.24 -0.18
C LEU A 221 -14.93 16.04 -0.37
N ILE A 222 -15.61 15.82 -1.50
CA ILE A 222 -16.90 16.47 -1.77
C ILE A 222 -17.95 15.94 -0.80
N GLY A 223 -18.02 14.62 -0.59
CA GLY A 223 -18.98 13.98 0.30
C GLY A 223 -18.79 14.33 1.78
N GLU A 224 -17.56 14.65 2.21
CA GLU A 224 -17.30 15.16 3.56
C GLU A 224 -17.97 16.51 3.81
N VAL A 225 -18.00 17.38 2.79
CA VAL A 225 -18.64 18.70 2.87
C VAL A 225 -20.14 18.62 2.60
N TYR A 226 -20.56 17.69 1.74
CA TYR A 226 -21.95 17.50 1.31
C TYR A 226 -22.40 16.05 1.51
N PRO A 227 -22.68 15.63 2.76
CA PRO A 227 -22.92 14.21 3.08
C PRO A 227 -24.19 13.62 2.44
N ASP A 228 -25.15 14.46 2.05
CA ASP A 228 -26.38 14.04 1.38
C ASP A 228 -26.26 14.01 -0.17
N MET A 229 -25.08 14.33 -0.71
CA MET A 229 -24.85 14.33 -2.14
C MET A 229 -24.63 12.91 -2.66
N ASP A 230 -25.40 12.49 -3.65
CA ASP A 230 -25.18 11.23 -4.34
C ASP A 230 -24.03 11.42 -5.37
N LEU A 231 -22.97 10.65 -5.22
CA LEU A 231 -21.69 10.85 -5.89
C LEU A 231 -21.29 9.61 -6.69
N VAL A 232 -20.79 9.83 -7.89
CA VAL A 232 -20.22 8.79 -8.74
C VAL A 232 -19.00 9.32 -9.47
N SER A 233 -17.98 8.48 -9.64
CA SER A 233 -16.77 8.79 -10.40
C SER A 233 -16.71 7.93 -11.65
N PHE A 234 -16.50 8.53 -12.81
CA PHE A 234 -16.33 7.82 -14.07
C PHE A 234 -15.48 8.64 -15.03
N GLY A 235 -14.88 7.97 -16.02
CA GLY A 235 -14.00 8.65 -16.98
C GLY A 235 -13.58 7.75 -18.14
N PRO A 236 -12.70 8.24 -19.02
CA PRO A 236 -12.09 7.42 -20.06
C PRO A 236 -11.17 6.36 -19.48
N THR A 237 -10.85 5.33 -20.26
CA THR A 237 -9.96 4.26 -19.86
C THR A 237 -8.52 4.75 -19.76
N LEU A 238 -7.96 4.70 -18.54
CA LEU A 238 -6.56 4.96 -18.25
C LEU A 238 -5.79 3.64 -18.01
N ARG A 239 -4.51 3.64 -18.31
CA ARG A 239 -3.57 2.56 -18.03
C ARG A 239 -2.34 3.13 -17.35
N SER A 240 -1.80 2.40 -16.36
CA SER A 240 -0.61 2.77 -15.60
C SER A 240 -0.68 4.20 -15.01
N PRO A 241 -1.79 4.59 -14.31
CA PRO A 241 -1.90 5.93 -13.74
C PRO A 241 -0.76 6.17 -12.74
N HIS A 242 -0.33 7.43 -12.64
CA HIS A 242 0.76 7.88 -11.74
C HIS A 242 2.15 7.31 -12.08
N THR A 243 2.36 6.85 -13.31
CA THR A 243 3.66 6.38 -13.80
C THR A 243 4.09 7.12 -15.06
N PRO A 244 5.38 7.12 -15.44
CA PRO A 244 5.83 7.67 -16.72
C PRO A 244 5.18 7.02 -17.96
N ASP A 245 4.64 5.81 -17.80
CA ASP A 245 3.96 5.04 -18.84
C ASP A 245 2.44 5.26 -18.85
N GLU A 246 1.93 6.27 -18.16
CA GLU A 246 0.51 6.59 -18.13
C GLU A 246 -0.06 6.83 -19.54
N ARG A 247 -1.14 6.15 -19.85
CA ARG A 247 -1.78 6.20 -21.18
C ARG A 247 -3.28 6.31 -21.07
N CYS A 248 -3.88 7.12 -21.93
CA CYS A 248 -5.33 7.20 -22.15
C CYS A 248 -5.73 6.51 -23.45
N HIS A 249 -6.75 5.66 -23.39
CA HIS A 249 -7.33 5.03 -24.59
C HIS A 249 -8.19 6.03 -25.35
N ILE A 250 -7.68 6.62 -26.45
CA ILE A 250 -8.32 7.70 -27.20
C ILE A 250 -9.78 7.41 -27.57
N PRO A 251 -10.16 6.22 -28.11
CA PRO A 251 -11.57 5.93 -28.41
C PRO A 251 -12.50 6.02 -27.21
N SER A 252 -12.02 5.72 -26.00
CA SER A 252 -12.84 5.80 -24.80
C SER A 252 -13.16 7.24 -24.38
N VAL A 253 -12.38 8.23 -24.84
CA VAL A 253 -12.65 9.65 -24.57
C VAL A 253 -13.93 10.09 -25.27
N ALA A 254 -14.12 9.70 -26.53
CA ALA A 254 -15.34 10.00 -27.27
C ALA A 254 -16.55 9.30 -26.64
N LYS A 255 -16.41 8.01 -26.30
CA LYS A 255 -17.45 7.23 -25.60
C LYS A 255 -17.86 7.89 -24.29
N PHE A 256 -16.87 8.29 -23.47
CA PHE A 256 -17.10 9.01 -22.21
C PHE A 256 -17.84 10.33 -22.43
N TRP A 257 -17.41 11.12 -23.42
CA TRP A 257 -18.01 12.42 -23.71
C TRP A 257 -19.48 12.31 -24.16
N ASP A 258 -19.80 11.36 -25.02
CA ASP A 258 -21.16 11.12 -25.47
C ASP A 258 -22.06 10.63 -24.32
N PHE A 259 -21.54 9.76 -23.47
CA PHE A 259 -22.23 9.30 -22.27
C PHE A 259 -22.49 10.44 -21.29
N LEU A 260 -21.49 11.27 -21.02
CA LEU A 260 -21.64 12.43 -20.13
C LEU A 260 -22.72 13.40 -20.65
N LYS A 261 -22.73 13.71 -21.94
CA LYS A 261 -23.75 14.58 -22.53
C LYS A 261 -25.17 14.02 -22.37
N GLU A 262 -25.32 12.72 -22.59
CA GLU A 262 -26.62 12.07 -22.45
C GLU A 262 -27.09 12.01 -20.99
N LEU A 263 -26.18 11.71 -20.07
CA LEU A 263 -26.45 11.77 -18.65
C LEU A 263 -26.92 13.17 -18.24
N LEU A 264 -26.22 14.23 -18.61
CA LEU A 264 -26.58 15.61 -18.28
C LEU A 264 -27.95 16.03 -18.88
N ARG A 265 -28.31 15.51 -20.04
CA ARG A 265 -29.65 15.76 -20.64
C ARG A 265 -30.79 15.13 -19.86
N ARG A 266 -30.52 14.03 -19.15
CA ARG A 266 -31.54 13.30 -18.38
C ARG A 266 -31.58 13.69 -16.90
N ILE A 267 -30.67 14.54 -16.43
CA ILE A 267 -30.78 15.10 -15.07
C ILE A 267 -32.03 15.97 -15.02
N PRO A 268 -32.97 15.71 -14.06
CA PRO A 268 -34.15 16.52 -13.95
C PRO A 268 -33.77 17.97 -13.59
N GLU A 269 -34.48 18.92 -14.22
CA GLU A 269 -34.37 20.32 -13.81
C GLU A 269 -34.82 20.45 -12.36
N LYS A 270 -34.11 21.26 -11.59
CA LYS A 270 -34.45 21.52 -10.20
C LYS A 270 -35.83 22.21 -10.19
N ALA A 271 -36.82 21.57 -9.59
CA ALA A 271 -38.16 22.12 -9.40
C ALA A 271 -38.13 23.36 -8.47
#